data_45b4aacf799cb2d726b3be6339580de5
#
_entry.id   45b4aacf799cb2d726b3be6339580de5
#
_cell.length_a   1.000
_cell.length_b   1.000
_cell.length_c   1.000
_cell.angle_alpha   90.00
_cell.angle_beta   90.00
_cell.angle_gamma   90.00
#
_symmetry.space_group_name_H-M   'P 1'
#
loop_
_entity.id
_entity.type
_entity.pdbx_description
1 polymer ?
#
loop_
_entity_poly.entity_id
_entity_poly.type
_entity_poly.pdbx_seq_one_letter_code
_entity_poly.pdbx_strand_id
1 'polypeptide(L)'
;MRIAVIGTGNVGAALGRGWAKAGHEVVWGTRRPHGAHEVAPVVALHDAAATGDVVVLAVPFDALAETMAAMGDITGRLVVDATNSLGKPLPDGAPSGAEYLASLAEGASVVKAFNTMGWETMAEPVIDGRRAACFLCADDPESREVVAGLAGDLGFEAIDVGGLEAARHLEALAALWVHLAFRSGLGRQFAFSLLHRSND
;
A
#
# COMPACT_ATOMS: atom_id res chain seq x y z
N MET A 1 -11.80 8.48 -8.29
CA MET A 1 -10.43 9.04 -8.23
C MET A 1 -9.59 8.37 -9.29
N ARG A 2 -8.51 9.02 -9.72
CA ARG A 2 -7.48 8.41 -10.57
C ARG A 2 -6.35 7.88 -9.69
N ILE A 3 -6.07 6.58 -9.79
CA ILE A 3 -5.09 5.88 -8.95
C ILE A 3 -3.92 5.39 -9.82
N ALA A 4 -2.73 5.91 -9.58
CA ALA A 4 -1.50 5.44 -10.20
C ALA A 4 -0.89 4.31 -9.36
N VAL A 5 -0.92 3.08 -9.83
CA VAL A 5 -0.31 1.94 -9.16
C VAL A 5 1.08 1.71 -9.73
N ILE A 6 2.11 1.97 -8.92
CA ILE A 6 3.51 1.81 -9.28
C ILE A 6 3.97 0.40 -8.93
N GLY A 7 4.12 -0.41 -9.97
CA GLY A 7 4.43 -1.84 -9.86
C GLY A 7 3.28 -2.73 -10.34
N THR A 8 3.63 -3.66 -11.23
CA THR A 8 2.69 -4.60 -11.88
C THR A 8 2.76 -6.01 -11.31
N GLY A 9 3.39 -6.17 -10.12
CA GLY A 9 3.45 -7.44 -9.40
C GLY A 9 2.11 -7.81 -8.74
N ASN A 10 2.09 -8.93 -7.99
CA ASN A 10 0.86 -9.46 -7.38
C ASN A 10 0.13 -8.44 -6.51
N VAL A 11 0.85 -7.66 -5.69
CA VAL A 11 0.28 -6.61 -4.83
C VAL A 11 -0.37 -5.51 -5.66
N GLY A 12 0.39 -4.91 -6.60
CA GLY A 12 -0.14 -3.85 -7.48
C GLY A 12 -1.32 -4.35 -8.31
N ALA A 13 -1.24 -5.56 -8.86
CA ALA A 13 -2.32 -6.15 -9.64
C ALA A 13 -3.59 -6.39 -8.79
N ALA A 14 -3.47 -6.89 -7.56
CA ALA A 14 -4.61 -7.12 -6.67
C ALA A 14 -5.30 -5.80 -6.31
N LEU A 15 -4.56 -4.81 -5.84
CA LEU A 15 -5.07 -3.50 -5.47
C LEU A 15 -5.69 -2.77 -6.67
N GLY A 16 -4.95 -2.69 -7.79
CA GLY A 16 -5.40 -1.96 -8.97
C GLY A 16 -6.66 -2.56 -9.61
N ARG A 17 -6.77 -3.90 -9.69
CA ARG A 17 -8.00 -4.57 -10.15
C ARG A 17 -9.17 -4.33 -9.20
N GLY A 18 -8.92 -4.37 -7.90
CA GLY A 18 -9.94 -4.10 -6.89
C GLY A 18 -10.52 -2.69 -7.04
N TRP A 19 -9.66 -1.67 -7.14
CA TRP A 19 -10.10 -0.29 -7.32
C TRP A 19 -10.77 -0.05 -8.68
N ALA A 20 -10.27 -0.64 -9.76
CA ALA A 20 -10.95 -0.56 -11.06
C ALA A 20 -12.37 -1.16 -10.99
N LYS A 21 -12.55 -2.28 -10.30
CA LYS A 21 -13.86 -2.89 -10.04
C LYS A 21 -14.76 -2.01 -9.18
N ALA A 22 -14.18 -1.27 -8.23
CA ALA A 22 -14.89 -0.30 -7.40
C ALA A 22 -15.23 1.02 -8.13
N GLY A 23 -14.83 1.17 -9.40
CA GLY A 23 -15.17 2.34 -10.24
C GLY A 23 -14.13 3.45 -10.25
N HIS A 24 -12.91 3.21 -9.74
CA HIS A 24 -11.80 4.14 -9.87
C HIS A 24 -11.14 4.04 -11.24
N GLU A 25 -10.57 5.14 -11.72
CA GLU A 25 -9.70 5.15 -12.90
C GLU A 25 -8.29 4.73 -12.47
N VAL A 26 -7.83 3.56 -12.97
CA VAL A 26 -6.53 3.01 -12.61
C VAL A 26 -5.54 3.15 -13.76
N VAL A 27 -4.30 3.47 -13.47
CA VAL A 27 -3.17 3.41 -14.40
C VAL A 27 -2.00 2.70 -13.72
N TRP A 28 -1.31 1.80 -14.44
CA TRP A 28 -0.10 1.17 -13.93
C TRP A 28 1.16 1.87 -14.41
N GLY A 29 2.04 2.23 -13.46
CA GLY A 29 3.37 2.72 -13.73
C GLY A 29 4.41 1.60 -13.65
N THR A 30 5.28 1.49 -14.68
CA THR A 30 6.38 0.53 -14.70
C THR A 30 7.63 1.11 -15.38
N ARG A 31 8.81 0.57 -15.02
CA ARG A 31 10.08 0.93 -15.68
C ARG A 31 10.15 0.47 -17.14
N ARG A 32 9.37 -0.55 -17.50
CA ARG A 32 9.33 -1.13 -18.86
C ARG A 32 7.87 -1.26 -19.28
N PRO A 33 7.27 -0.19 -19.82
CA PRO A 33 5.89 -0.24 -20.26
C PRO A 33 5.76 -1.15 -21.48
N HIS A 34 5.19 -2.33 -21.31
CA HIS A 34 4.87 -3.27 -22.36
C HIS A 34 3.44 -3.76 -22.20
N GLY A 35 2.63 -3.60 -23.24
CA GLY A 35 1.27 -4.11 -23.29
C GLY A 35 0.28 -3.33 -22.41
N ALA A 36 -0.94 -3.83 -22.32
CA ALA A 36 -1.94 -3.38 -21.37
C ALA A 36 -2.11 -4.43 -20.27
N HIS A 37 -2.25 -4.02 -19.03
CA HIS A 37 -2.84 -4.88 -18.01
C HIS A 37 -4.33 -5.05 -18.34
N GLU A 38 -4.94 -6.19 -18.00
CA GLU A 38 -6.29 -6.58 -18.43
C GLU A 38 -7.39 -5.51 -18.21
N VAL A 39 -7.21 -4.58 -17.28
CA VAL A 39 -8.23 -3.61 -16.89
C VAL A 39 -7.82 -2.14 -17.02
N ALA A 40 -6.54 -1.83 -17.32
CA ALA A 40 -6.07 -0.44 -17.41
C ALA A 40 -4.73 -0.31 -18.15
N PRO A 41 -4.37 0.88 -18.65
CA PRO A 41 -3.14 1.14 -19.37
C PRO A 41 -1.90 0.98 -18.47
N VAL A 42 -0.79 0.57 -19.10
CA VAL A 42 0.54 0.52 -18.49
C VAL A 42 1.40 1.58 -19.14
N VAL A 43 1.90 2.52 -18.34
CA VAL A 43 2.69 3.67 -18.81
C VAL A 43 4.03 3.75 -18.08
N ALA A 44 4.88 4.70 -18.45
CA ALA A 44 6.12 4.97 -17.71
C ALA A 44 5.82 5.48 -16.29
N LEU A 45 6.78 5.30 -15.36
CA LEU A 45 6.63 5.70 -13.96
C LEU A 45 6.28 7.18 -13.81
N HIS A 46 6.99 8.05 -14.52
CA HIS A 46 6.74 9.50 -14.53
C HIS A 46 5.32 9.83 -14.98
N ASP A 47 4.84 9.24 -16.07
CA ASP A 47 3.53 9.54 -16.64
C ASP A 47 2.40 9.06 -15.71
N ALA A 48 2.57 7.90 -15.06
CA ALA A 48 1.64 7.41 -14.07
C ALA A 48 1.57 8.35 -12.86
N ALA A 49 2.71 8.69 -12.28
CA ALA A 49 2.79 9.56 -11.10
C ALA A 49 2.25 10.97 -11.37
N ALA A 50 2.50 11.52 -12.58
CA ALA A 50 2.01 12.85 -12.97
C ALA A 50 0.47 12.93 -13.07
N THR A 51 -0.20 11.81 -13.38
CA THR A 51 -1.65 11.79 -13.66
C THR A 51 -2.51 11.28 -12.50
N GLY A 52 -1.93 10.56 -11.53
CA GLY A 52 -2.68 10.03 -10.38
C GLY A 52 -3.04 11.09 -9.35
N ASP A 53 -4.28 11.07 -8.84
CA ASP A 53 -4.66 11.79 -7.62
C ASP A 53 -3.97 11.14 -6.42
N VAL A 54 -3.85 9.81 -6.47
CA VAL A 54 -3.16 8.95 -5.50
C VAL A 54 -2.12 8.09 -6.21
N VAL A 55 -0.91 8.03 -5.67
CA VAL A 55 0.19 7.20 -6.16
C VAL A 55 0.43 6.06 -5.19
N VAL A 56 0.25 4.81 -5.61
CA VAL A 56 0.39 3.62 -4.77
C VAL A 56 1.69 2.88 -5.10
N LEU A 57 2.61 2.79 -4.15
CA LEU A 57 3.89 2.10 -4.31
C LEU A 57 3.75 0.63 -3.94
N ALA A 58 3.76 -0.24 -4.95
CA ALA A 58 3.67 -1.70 -4.84
C ALA A 58 4.91 -2.37 -5.47
N VAL A 59 6.08 -1.86 -5.13
CA VAL A 59 7.40 -2.32 -5.61
C VAL A 59 8.18 -2.99 -4.47
N PRO A 60 9.23 -3.78 -4.78
CA PRO A 60 10.15 -4.23 -3.74
C PRO A 60 10.80 -3.05 -3.00
N PHE A 61 10.99 -3.18 -1.68
CA PHE A 61 11.57 -2.11 -0.85
C PHE A 61 12.92 -1.60 -1.39
N ASP A 62 13.79 -2.50 -1.85
CA ASP A 62 15.11 -2.16 -2.41
C ASP A 62 15.03 -1.31 -3.69
N ALA A 63 13.88 -1.28 -4.35
CA ALA A 63 13.66 -0.48 -5.55
C ALA A 63 13.06 0.91 -5.25
N LEU A 64 12.78 1.25 -3.99
CA LEU A 64 12.09 2.49 -3.64
C LEU A 64 12.83 3.74 -4.13
N ALA A 65 14.10 3.89 -3.78
CA ALA A 65 14.87 5.10 -4.13
C ALA A 65 14.95 5.29 -5.66
N GLU A 66 15.25 4.22 -6.41
CA GLU A 66 15.27 4.25 -7.87
C GLU A 66 13.88 4.58 -8.46
N THR A 67 12.82 4.01 -7.87
CA THR A 67 11.45 4.24 -8.31
C THR A 67 11.03 5.70 -8.06
N MET A 68 11.33 6.24 -6.89
CA MET A 68 11.05 7.64 -6.55
C MET A 68 11.77 8.59 -7.52
N ALA A 69 13.06 8.38 -7.77
CA ALA A 69 13.81 9.18 -8.73
C ALA A 69 13.24 9.11 -10.16
N ALA A 70 12.74 7.94 -10.57
CA ALA A 70 12.17 7.75 -11.90
C ALA A 70 10.73 8.30 -12.04
N MET A 71 10.00 8.50 -10.95
CA MET A 71 8.69 9.16 -10.96
C MET A 71 8.79 10.67 -11.16
N GLY A 72 9.90 11.29 -10.76
CA GLY A 72 10.10 12.74 -10.85
C GLY A 72 9.40 13.49 -9.72
N ASP A 73 8.91 14.69 -10.01
CA ASP A 73 8.27 15.56 -9.02
C ASP A 73 6.87 15.03 -8.64
N ILE A 74 6.71 14.73 -7.36
CA ILE A 74 5.45 14.28 -6.75
C ILE A 74 4.97 15.22 -5.64
N THR A 75 5.46 16.44 -5.62
CA THR A 75 5.05 17.48 -4.66
C THR A 75 3.52 17.64 -4.66
N GLY A 76 2.92 17.68 -3.49
CA GLY A 76 1.46 17.78 -3.30
C GLY A 76 0.68 16.50 -3.61
N ARG A 77 1.35 15.38 -3.92
CA ARG A 77 0.68 14.10 -4.16
C ARG A 77 0.42 13.33 -2.86
N LEU A 78 -0.63 12.53 -2.87
CA LEU A 78 -0.87 11.50 -1.86
C LEU A 78 -0.18 10.21 -2.31
N VAL A 79 0.77 9.73 -1.50
CA VAL A 79 1.55 8.52 -1.78
C VAL A 79 1.18 7.43 -0.78
N VAL A 80 0.69 6.31 -1.25
CA VAL A 80 0.41 5.12 -0.43
C VAL A 80 1.60 4.17 -0.49
N ASP A 81 2.20 3.89 0.65
CA ASP A 81 3.28 2.91 0.80
C ASP A 81 2.75 1.53 1.17
N ALA A 82 2.69 0.63 0.20
CA ALA A 82 2.35 -0.78 0.41
C ALA A 82 3.60 -1.69 0.49
N THR A 83 4.80 -1.12 0.64
CA THR A 83 6.06 -1.88 0.67
C THR A 83 6.38 -2.41 2.06
N ASN A 84 7.37 -3.29 2.17
CA ASN A 84 7.90 -3.78 3.43
C ASN A 84 9.41 -4.01 3.32
N SER A 85 10.17 -3.55 4.31
CA SER A 85 11.60 -3.82 4.44
C SER A 85 11.89 -5.28 4.85
N LEU A 86 10.96 -5.91 5.59
CA LEU A 86 11.04 -7.29 6.10
C LEU A 86 12.36 -7.61 6.81
N GLY A 87 12.81 -6.70 7.68
CA GLY A 87 14.02 -6.85 8.48
C GLY A 87 15.33 -6.54 7.75
N LYS A 88 15.27 -6.02 6.52
CA LYS A 88 16.44 -5.44 5.86
C LYS A 88 16.87 -4.16 6.58
N PRO A 89 18.18 -3.85 6.61
CA PRO A 89 18.65 -2.58 7.14
C PRO A 89 17.96 -1.41 6.44
N LEU A 90 17.51 -0.46 7.22
CA LEU A 90 16.90 0.76 6.69
C LEU A 90 17.99 1.78 6.34
N PRO A 91 17.93 2.43 5.18
CA PRO A 91 18.87 3.46 4.81
C PRO A 91 18.85 4.65 5.79
N ASP A 92 19.97 5.32 5.95
CA ASP A 92 20.14 6.56 6.72
C ASP A 92 19.66 6.50 8.17
N GLY A 93 19.53 5.27 8.73
CA GLY A 93 19.05 5.07 10.10
C GLY A 93 17.57 5.41 10.29
N ALA A 94 16.77 5.39 9.21
CA ALA A 94 15.34 5.65 9.28
C ALA A 94 14.64 4.71 10.26
N PRO A 95 13.67 5.18 11.06
CA PRO A 95 12.96 4.35 12.04
C PRO A 95 12.02 3.31 11.41
N SER A 96 11.54 3.58 10.19
CA SER A 96 10.69 2.68 9.39
C SER A 96 10.93 2.88 7.89
N GLY A 97 10.51 1.91 7.08
CA GLY A 97 10.55 2.04 5.62
C GLY A 97 9.64 3.16 5.10
N ALA A 98 8.52 3.43 5.77
CA ALA A 98 7.63 4.51 5.41
C ALA A 98 8.24 5.89 5.73
N GLU A 99 8.94 6.04 6.87
CA GLU A 99 9.65 7.28 7.21
C GLU A 99 10.85 7.49 6.26
N TYR A 100 11.54 6.42 5.85
CA TYR A 100 12.52 6.50 4.75
C TYR A 100 11.88 6.96 3.44
N LEU A 101 10.74 6.39 3.05
CA LEU A 101 10.03 6.84 1.86
C LEU A 101 9.63 8.31 1.96
N ALA A 102 9.14 8.76 3.12
CA ALA A 102 8.76 10.16 3.34
C ALA A 102 9.97 11.11 3.14
N SER A 103 11.17 10.69 3.53
CA SER A 103 12.40 11.45 3.27
C SER A 103 12.76 11.57 1.78
N LEU A 104 12.31 10.63 0.95
CA LEU A 104 12.49 10.66 -0.51
C LEU A 104 11.36 11.40 -1.24
N ALA A 105 10.21 11.57 -0.58
CA ALA A 105 8.96 12.10 -1.12
C ALA A 105 8.70 13.54 -0.65
N GLU A 106 9.70 14.42 -0.78
CA GLU A 106 9.61 15.80 -0.31
C GLU A 106 8.37 16.51 -0.87
N GLY A 107 7.59 17.12 0.03
CA GLY A 107 6.36 17.83 -0.34
C GLY A 107 5.15 16.95 -0.67
N ALA A 108 5.26 15.62 -0.62
CA ALA A 108 4.15 14.69 -0.75
C ALA A 108 3.63 14.24 0.63
N SER A 109 2.36 13.82 0.71
CA SER A 109 1.82 13.16 1.90
C SER A 109 1.98 11.65 1.77
N VAL A 110 2.67 11.00 2.72
CA VAL A 110 2.89 9.55 2.72
C VAL A 110 1.97 8.86 3.72
N VAL A 111 1.22 7.87 3.23
CA VAL A 111 0.36 6.98 4.05
C VAL A 111 0.89 5.57 3.94
N LYS A 112 1.27 4.97 5.05
CA LYS A 112 1.55 3.53 5.15
C LYS A 112 0.25 2.76 5.19
N ALA A 113 0.02 1.82 4.26
CA ALA A 113 -1.18 0.98 4.25
C ALA A 113 -0.96 -0.31 3.43
N PHE A 114 -1.88 -1.27 3.53
CA PHE A 114 -1.89 -2.53 2.74
C PHE A 114 -0.66 -3.42 2.90
N ASN A 115 0.17 -3.19 3.90
CA ASN A 115 1.44 -3.89 4.08
C ASN A 115 1.37 -5.12 5.00
N THR A 116 0.27 -5.32 5.74
CA THR A 116 0.15 -6.33 6.82
C THR A 116 -0.55 -7.62 6.38
N MET A 117 -0.63 -7.89 5.09
CA MET A 117 -1.39 -9.01 4.51
C MET A 117 -0.76 -9.53 3.22
N GLY A 118 -1.18 -10.70 2.76
CA GLY A 118 -0.86 -11.22 1.43
C GLY A 118 -1.70 -10.58 0.34
N TRP A 119 -1.21 -10.63 -0.90
CA TRP A 119 -1.96 -10.11 -2.06
C TRP A 119 -3.29 -10.87 -2.28
N GLU A 120 -3.40 -12.11 -1.79
CA GLU A 120 -4.62 -12.90 -1.82
C GLU A 120 -5.74 -12.24 -1.01
N THR A 121 -5.40 -11.74 0.19
CA THR A 121 -6.33 -10.97 1.03
C THR A 121 -6.64 -9.60 0.40
N MET A 122 -5.70 -8.99 -0.34
CA MET A 122 -5.99 -7.74 -1.06
C MET A 122 -7.03 -7.95 -2.16
N ALA A 123 -7.02 -9.11 -2.81
CA ALA A 123 -8.00 -9.47 -3.83
C ALA A 123 -9.37 -9.84 -3.23
N GLU A 124 -9.38 -10.51 -2.07
CA GLU A 124 -10.59 -11.00 -1.38
C GLU A 124 -10.48 -10.72 0.13
N PRO A 125 -10.80 -9.49 0.58
CA PRO A 125 -10.58 -9.09 1.96
C PRO A 125 -11.64 -9.60 2.96
N VAL A 126 -12.68 -10.28 2.48
CA VAL A 126 -13.70 -10.87 3.36
C VAL A 126 -13.43 -12.37 3.50
N ILE A 127 -13.09 -12.81 4.71
CA ILE A 127 -12.78 -14.19 5.05
C ILE A 127 -13.81 -14.65 6.09
N ASP A 128 -14.56 -15.72 5.79
CA ASP A 128 -15.62 -16.26 6.65
C ASP A 128 -16.62 -15.19 7.16
N GLY A 129 -17.01 -14.28 6.25
CA GLY A 129 -17.96 -13.20 6.54
C GLY A 129 -17.38 -12.05 7.38
N ARG A 130 -16.08 -12.06 7.69
CA ARG A 130 -15.37 -10.99 8.43
C ARG A 130 -14.47 -10.21 7.50
N ARG A 131 -14.47 -8.89 7.66
CA ARG A 131 -13.56 -8.01 6.92
C ARG A 131 -12.17 -8.08 7.53
N ALA A 132 -11.16 -8.25 6.69
CA ALA A 132 -9.78 -8.12 7.11
C ALA A 132 -9.47 -6.67 7.50
N ALA A 133 -8.64 -6.46 8.50
CA ALA A 133 -8.18 -5.15 8.91
C ALA A 133 -7.10 -4.62 7.94
N CYS A 134 -7.28 -3.40 7.45
CA CYS A 134 -6.25 -2.63 6.79
C CYS A 134 -5.79 -1.52 7.73
N PHE A 135 -4.67 -1.74 8.42
CA PHE A 135 -4.06 -0.73 9.27
C PHE A 135 -3.39 0.33 8.40
N LEU A 136 -3.56 1.60 8.76
CA LEU A 136 -2.94 2.72 8.07
C LEU A 136 -2.47 3.80 9.03
N CYS A 137 -1.42 4.54 8.64
CA CYS A 137 -0.90 5.68 9.38
C CYS A 137 -0.28 6.72 8.44
N ALA A 138 -0.40 7.99 8.82
CA ALA A 138 0.23 9.12 8.17
C ALA A 138 0.14 10.35 9.09
N ASP A 139 0.99 11.36 8.88
CA ASP A 139 0.94 12.59 9.67
C ASP A 139 -0.28 13.45 9.29
N ASP A 140 -0.64 13.48 8.01
CA ASP A 140 -1.79 14.23 7.53
C ASP A 140 -3.12 13.47 7.72
N PRO A 141 -4.07 14.00 8.54
CA PRO A 141 -5.36 13.35 8.79
C PRO A 141 -6.24 13.20 7.54
N GLU A 142 -6.21 14.17 6.63
CA GLU A 142 -7.04 14.14 5.40
C GLU A 142 -6.56 12.99 4.48
N SER A 143 -5.25 12.80 4.39
CA SER A 143 -4.66 11.68 3.64
C SER A 143 -5.02 10.33 4.25
N ARG A 144 -5.08 10.21 5.59
CA ARG A 144 -5.55 8.98 6.26
C ARG A 144 -7.00 8.68 5.92
N GLU A 145 -7.88 9.70 5.93
CA GLU A 145 -9.29 9.53 5.58
C GLU A 145 -9.48 9.07 4.13
N VAL A 146 -8.75 9.67 3.17
CA VAL A 146 -8.78 9.26 1.76
C VAL A 146 -8.37 7.79 1.61
N VAL A 147 -7.26 7.37 2.23
CA VAL A 147 -6.78 5.98 2.12
C VAL A 147 -7.67 5.01 2.87
N ALA A 148 -8.28 5.41 3.99
CA ALA A 148 -9.30 4.61 4.66
C ALA A 148 -10.53 4.36 3.76
N GLY A 149 -10.96 5.37 3.01
CA GLY A 149 -12.01 5.24 1.99
C GLY A 149 -11.61 4.23 0.90
N LEU A 150 -10.39 4.35 0.35
CA LEU A 150 -9.86 3.41 -0.65
C LEU A 150 -9.75 1.96 -0.13
N ALA A 151 -9.42 1.78 1.14
CA ALA A 151 -9.45 0.46 1.78
C ALA A 151 -10.89 -0.07 1.92
N GLY A 152 -11.83 0.80 2.29
CA GLY A 152 -13.26 0.49 2.35
C GLY A 152 -13.84 0.05 1.01
N ASP A 153 -13.45 0.73 -0.09
CA ASP A 153 -13.89 0.41 -1.46
C ASP A 153 -13.42 -1.00 -1.90
N LEU A 154 -12.29 -1.47 -1.38
CA LEU A 154 -11.83 -2.85 -1.57
C LEU A 154 -12.56 -3.85 -0.67
N GLY A 155 -13.27 -3.41 0.36
CA GLY A 155 -13.97 -4.27 1.31
C GLY A 155 -13.25 -4.49 2.65
N PHE A 156 -12.15 -3.80 2.93
CA PHE A 156 -11.44 -3.88 4.20
C PHE A 156 -12.18 -3.14 5.34
N GLU A 157 -11.85 -3.49 6.57
CA GLU A 157 -12.03 -2.64 7.73
C GLU A 157 -10.79 -1.76 7.88
N ALA A 158 -10.92 -0.46 7.59
CA ALA A 158 -9.81 0.48 7.71
C ALA A 158 -9.60 0.88 9.18
N ILE A 159 -8.36 0.76 9.65
CA ILE A 159 -7.98 1.07 11.03
C ILE A 159 -6.89 2.14 11.01
N ASP A 160 -7.28 3.37 11.33
CA ASP A 160 -6.35 4.49 11.51
C ASP A 160 -5.58 4.31 12.83
N VAL A 161 -4.25 4.24 12.74
CA VAL A 161 -3.37 4.09 13.91
C VAL A 161 -2.56 5.35 14.22
N GLY A 162 -2.88 6.48 13.59
CA GLY A 162 -2.30 7.80 13.88
C GLY A 162 -1.17 8.23 12.96
N GLY A 163 -0.15 8.89 13.53
CA GLY A 163 0.98 9.48 12.79
C GLY A 163 1.88 8.46 12.09
N LEU A 164 2.70 8.96 11.15
CA LEU A 164 3.57 8.10 10.33
C LEU A 164 4.60 7.32 11.16
N GLU A 165 4.96 7.80 12.36
CA GLU A 165 5.82 7.09 13.31
C GLU A 165 5.26 5.72 13.74
N ALA A 166 3.96 5.49 13.59
CA ALA A 166 3.35 4.19 13.84
C ALA A 166 3.67 3.14 12.76
N ALA A 167 4.23 3.53 11.62
CA ALA A 167 4.59 2.62 10.53
C ALA A 167 5.51 1.48 10.98
N ARG A 168 6.41 1.72 11.95
CA ARG A 168 7.27 0.68 12.54
C ARG A 168 6.47 -0.49 13.14
N HIS A 169 5.29 -0.21 13.69
CA HIS A 169 4.41 -1.24 14.25
C HIS A 169 3.71 -2.03 13.14
N LEU A 170 3.30 -1.36 12.06
CA LEU A 170 2.71 -2.00 10.90
C LEU A 170 3.74 -2.89 10.19
N GLU A 171 4.98 -2.46 10.10
CA GLU A 171 6.07 -3.24 9.50
C GLU A 171 6.45 -4.44 10.37
N ALA A 172 6.42 -4.31 11.70
CA ALA A 172 6.57 -5.42 12.63
C ALA A 172 5.42 -6.43 12.51
N LEU A 173 4.17 -5.95 12.36
CA LEU A 173 3.01 -6.80 12.13
C LEU A 173 3.11 -7.53 10.78
N ALA A 174 3.62 -6.87 9.73
CA ALA A 174 3.92 -7.51 8.45
C ALA A 174 4.98 -8.60 8.58
N ALA A 175 6.04 -8.37 9.37
CA ALA A 175 7.05 -9.39 9.66
C ALA A 175 6.45 -10.60 10.39
N LEU A 176 5.54 -10.37 11.35
CA LEU A 176 4.79 -11.44 12.00
C LEU A 176 3.92 -12.21 11.00
N TRP A 177 3.19 -11.50 10.11
CA TRP A 177 2.38 -12.13 9.07
C TRP A 177 3.25 -13.05 8.19
N VAL A 178 4.41 -12.58 7.72
CA VAL A 178 5.36 -13.35 6.92
C VAL A 178 5.87 -14.58 7.69
N HIS A 179 6.19 -14.43 8.99
CA HIS A 179 6.60 -15.55 9.83
C HIS A 179 5.50 -16.61 9.93
N LEU A 180 4.27 -16.21 10.21
CA LEU A 180 3.12 -17.11 10.29
C LEU A 180 2.85 -17.82 8.97
N ALA A 181 2.91 -17.08 7.85
CA ALA A 181 2.62 -17.63 6.52
C ALA A 181 3.67 -18.65 6.06
N PHE A 182 4.96 -18.40 6.30
CA PHE A 182 6.06 -19.16 5.68
C PHE A 182 6.87 -20.01 6.65
N ARG A 183 6.83 -19.73 7.96
CA ARG A 183 7.63 -20.46 8.97
C ARG A 183 6.78 -21.31 9.90
N SER A 184 5.55 -20.89 10.21
CA SER A 184 4.65 -21.60 11.15
C SER A 184 3.68 -22.55 10.45
N GLY A 185 3.72 -22.63 9.10
CA GLY A 185 2.89 -23.57 8.36
C GLY A 185 1.41 -23.17 8.19
N LEU A 186 1.02 -21.94 8.58
CA LEU A 186 -0.35 -21.43 8.42
C LEU A 186 -0.72 -21.19 6.95
N GLY A 187 0.27 -21.08 6.05
CA GLY A 187 0.03 -20.70 4.66
C GLY A 187 -0.33 -19.22 4.55
N ARG A 188 -0.92 -18.81 3.43
CA ARG A 188 -1.13 -17.39 3.11
C ARG A 188 -2.60 -16.95 3.18
N GLN A 189 -3.51 -17.88 3.46
CA GLN A 189 -4.97 -17.66 3.42
C GLN A 189 -5.51 -17.20 4.77
N PHE A 190 -4.90 -16.17 5.37
CA PHE A 190 -5.35 -15.56 6.61
C PHE A 190 -5.07 -14.06 6.63
N ALA A 191 -5.81 -13.35 7.48
CA ALA A 191 -5.64 -11.93 7.75
C ALA A 191 -5.81 -11.63 9.23
N PHE A 192 -5.36 -10.44 9.64
CA PHE A 192 -5.71 -9.88 10.94
C PHE A 192 -7.08 -9.22 10.87
N SER A 193 -7.83 -9.28 11.97
CA SER A 193 -9.11 -8.60 12.16
C SER A 193 -9.22 -8.12 13.59
N LEU A 194 -9.85 -6.97 13.82
CA LEU A 194 -10.13 -6.47 15.15
C LEU A 194 -11.51 -6.94 15.62
N LEU A 195 -11.59 -7.34 16.88
CA LEU A 195 -12.85 -7.68 17.52
C LEU A 195 -13.13 -6.63 18.60
N HIS A 196 -14.27 -5.97 18.51
CA HIS A 196 -14.74 -5.03 19.50
C HIS A 196 -15.79 -5.70 20.40
N ARG A 197 -15.73 -5.43 21.71
CA ARG A 197 -16.85 -5.77 22.57
C ARG A 197 -17.98 -4.77 22.33
N SER A 198 -19.20 -5.27 22.18
CA SER A 198 -20.37 -4.40 22.19
C SER A 198 -20.38 -3.68 23.55
N ASN A 199 -20.38 -2.36 23.54
CA ASN A 199 -20.72 -1.60 24.74
C ASN A 199 -22.24 -1.70 24.87
N ASP A 200 -22.70 -2.56 25.79
CA ASP A 200 -24.10 -2.60 26.24
C ASP A 200 -24.44 -1.31 27.02
#